data_5dcd8f2c260c620b84f122fc83b9c62b
#
_entry.id   5dcd8f2c260c620b84f122fc83b9c62b
#
_cell.length_a   1.000
_cell.length_b   1.000
_cell.length_c   1.000
_cell.angle_alpha   90.00
_cell.angle_beta   90.00
_cell.angle_gamma   90.00
#
_symmetry.space_group_name_H-M   'P 1'
#
loop_
_entity.id
_entity.type
_entity.pdbx_description
1 polymer ?
#
loop_
_entity_poly.entity_id
_entity_poly.type
_entity_poly.pdbx_seq_one_letter_code
_entity_poly.pdbx_strand_id
1 'polypeptide(L)'
;MSGAPDNKESLKQWIKDNFLFEIDIEPSGTGNVELKIKEKGKQSHNLIDVGFGYSQFLPLIVKIWKTIYVDMPNDAAIDGDNKRKKEHFILMEQPELHLHPKLQEKLGRVLAQTVRFCNDKKYDVRFLVETHSEAIINAIGSEIAVNGLNPDSVNILLFNAKSEGMDKYVEKAYYSKDGYLMNWPIGFMS
;
A
#
# COMPACT_ATOMS: atom_id res chain seq x y z
N MET A 1 -26.69 -7.89 -20.37
CA MET A 1 -25.43 -7.15 -20.57
C MET A 1 -25.10 -6.46 -19.25
N SER A 2 -24.34 -7.09 -18.37
CA SER A 2 -23.87 -6.47 -17.13
C SER A 2 -22.68 -5.60 -17.50
N GLY A 3 -22.90 -4.28 -17.56
CA GLY A 3 -21.80 -3.33 -17.72
C GLY A 3 -20.80 -3.53 -16.58
N ALA A 4 -19.51 -3.54 -16.89
CA ALA A 4 -18.47 -3.46 -15.88
C ALA A 4 -18.80 -2.27 -14.97
N PRO A 5 -18.63 -2.40 -13.63
CA PRO A 5 -18.85 -1.29 -12.73
C PRO A 5 -17.97 -0.12 -13.17
N ASP A 6 -18.54 1.09 -13.14
CA ASP A 6 -17.78 2.29 -13.45
C ASP A 6 -16.52 2.28 -12.59
N ASN A 7 -15.34 2.27 -13.22
CA ASN A 7 -14.05 2.18 -12.53
C ASN A 7 -13.89 3.26 -11.43
N LYS A 8 -14.55 4.39 -11.61
CA LYS A 8 -14.58 5.49 -10.64
C LYS A 8 -15.31 5.11 -9.35
N GLU A 9 -16.47 4.45 -9.45
CA GLU A 9 -17.24 4.01 -8.29
C GLU A 9 -16.53 2.85 -7.56
N SER A 10 -15.92 1.95 -8.32
CA SER A 10 -15.09 0.88 -7.77
C SER A 10 -13.91 1.39 -6.94
N LEU A 11 -13.24 2.46 -7.41
CA LEU A 11 -12.16 3.11 -6.65
C LEU A 11 -12.67 3.76 -5.36
N LYS A 12 -13.79 4.49 -5.41
CA LYS A 12 -14.40 5.12 -4.24
C LYS A 12 -14.74 4.08 -3.17
N GLN A 13 -15.38 2.99 -3.58
CA GLN A 13 -15.76 1.92 -2.66
C GLN A 13 -14.52 1.24 -2.06
N TRP A 14 -13.51 0.96 -2.88
CA TRP A 14 -12.28 0.37 -2.39
C TRP A 14 -11.54 1.26 -1.37
N ILE A 15 -11.49 2.57 -1.60
CA ILE A 15 -10.91 3.52 -0.64
C ILE A 15 -11.71 3.51 0.68
N LYS A 16 -13.04 3.56 0.59
CA LYS A 16 -13.92 3.52 1.76
C LYS A 16 -13.73 2.26 2.59
N ASP A 17 -13.58 1.11 1.95
CA ASP A 17 -13.46 -0.19 2.62
C ASP A 17 -12.08 -0.38 3.29
N ASN A 18 -11.04 0.17 2.70
CA ASN A 18 -9.67 -0.04 3.15
C ASN A 18 -9.10 1.09 4.02
N PHE A 19 -9.65 2.30 3.91
CA PHE A 19 -9.12 3.48 4.60
C PHE A 19 -10.20 4.16 5.45
N LEU A 20 -9.79 5.11 6.27
CA LEU A 20 -10.69 5.78 7.22
C LEU A 20 -11.41 7.01 6.62
N PHE A 21 -11.46 7.10 5.29
CA PHE A 21 -12.06 8.23 4.59
C PHE A 21 -12.73 7.79 3.28
N GLU A 22 -13.57 8.66 2.78
CA GLU A 22 -14.21 8.57 1.48
C GLU A 22 -13.71 9.70 0.59
N ILE A 23 -13.72 9.49 -0.72
CA ILE A 23 -13.44 10.53 -1.71
C ILE A 23 -14.70 10.86 -2.51
N ASP A 24 -14.84 12.13 -2.87
CA ASP A 24 -15.86 12.55 -3.82
C ASP A 24 -15.24 13.44 -4.90
N ILE A 25 -15.76 13.34 -6.12
CA ILE A 25 -15.28 14.06 -7.28
C ILE A 25 -16.47 14.81 -7.84
N GLU A 26 -16.45 16.13 -7.69
CA GLU A 26 -17.52 17.02 -8.14
C GLU A 26 -17.04 17.92 -9.28
N PRO A 27 -17.87 18.17 -10.30
CA PRO A 27 -17.54 19.18 -11.30
C PRO A 27 -17.54 20.57 -10.65
N SER A 28 -16.49 21.33 -10.87
CA SER A 28 -16.45 22.76 -10.53
C SER A 28 -17.12 23.59 -11.61
N GLY A 29 -17.78 24.67 -11.23
CA GLY A 29 -18.47 25.58 -12.15
C GLY A 29 -17.57 26.22 -13.22
N THR A 30 -16.25 26.04 -13.13
CA THR A 30 -15.22 26.54 -14.07
C THR A 30 -14.75 25.48 -15.08
N GLY A 31 -15.39 24.31 -15.15
CA GLY A 31 -14.97 23.18 -15.99
C GLY A 31 -13.86 22.33 -15.39
N ASN A 32 -13.39 22.67 -14.21
CA ASN A 32 -12.43 21.89 -13.41
C ASN A 32 -13.18 20.83 -12.57
N VAL A 33 -12.41 19.94 -11.95
CA VAL A 33 -12.92 18.91 -11.05
C VAL A 33 -12.41 19.20 -9.64
N GLU A 34 -13.31 19.21 -8.67
CA GLU A 34 -12.95 19.30 -7.24
C GLU A 34 -12.92 17.90 -6.63
N LEU A 35 -11.83 17.60 -5.93
CA LEU A 35 -11.70 16.39 -5.16
C LEU A 35 -11.92 16.70 -3.69
N LYS A 36 -12.92 16.04 -3.11
CA LYS A 36 -13.27 16.19 -1.69
C LYS A 36 -12.93 14.94 -0.91
N ILE A 37 -12.52 15.11 0.33
CA ILE A 37 -12.25 14.06 1.31
C ILE A 37 -13.21 14.20 2.46
N LYS A 38 -13.79 13.07 2.88
CA LYS A 38 -14.68 12.97 4.03
C LYS A 38 -14.21 11.88 4.96
N GLU A 39 -13.69 12.26 6.11
CA GLU A 39 -13.40 11.33 7.20
C GLU A 39 -14.71 10.93 7.91
N LYS A 40 -14.73 9.73 8.50
CA LYS A 40 -15.91 9.23 9.21
C LYS A 40 -16.31 10.17 10.35
N GLY A 41 -17.56 10.65 10.29
CA GLY A 41 -18.12 11.56 11.31
C GLY A 41 -17.70 13.03 11.16
N LYS A 42 -16.97 13.38 10.10
CA LYS A 42 -16.58 14.77 9.80
C LYS A 42 -17.30 15.32 8.56
N GLN A 43 -17.23 16.62 8.36
CA GLN A 43 -17.69 17.26 7.14
C GLN A 43 -16.73 16.95 5.98
N SER A 44 -17.24 17.06 4.76
CA SER A 44 -16.43 16.94 3.54
C SER A 44 -15.63 18.23 3.31
N HIS A 45 -14.36 18.10 3.01
CA HIS A 45 -13.46 19.21 2.73
C HIS A 45 -12.76 19.01 1.37
N ASN A 46 -12.41 20.09 0.70
CA ASN A 46 -11.58 20.00 -0.49
C ASN A 46 -10.21 19.39 -0.13
N LEU A 47 -9.66 18.55 -1.01
CA LEU A 47 -8.35 17.93 -0.82
C LEU A 47 -7.25 18.95 -0.49
N ILE A 48 -7.33 20.14 -1.10
CA ILE A 48 -6.35 21.24 -0.89
C ILE A 48 -6.39 21.74 0.56
N ASP A 49 -7.54 21.66 1.24
CA ASP A 49 -7.76 22.19 2.59
C ASP A 49 -7.53 21.15 3.70
N VAL A 50 -7.45 19.85 3.35
CA VAL A 50 -7.35 18.75 4.35
C VAL A 50 -5.92 18.49 4.84
N GLY A 51 -4.95 19.25 4.34
CA GLY A 51 -3.56 19.08 4.71
C GLY A 51 -2.76 18.17 3.77
N PHE A 52 -1.44 18.30 3.90
CA PHE A 52 -0.48 17.76 2.94
C PHE A 52 -0.48 16.23 2.85
N GLY A 53 -0.77 15.54 3.95
CA GLY A 53 -0.75 14.07 4.01
C GLY A 53 -1.68 13.40 2.99
N TYR A 54 -2.92 13.87 2.87
CA TYR A 54 -3.87 13.29 1.90
C TYR A 54 -3.49 13.55 0.45
N SER A 55 -2.89 14.71 0.16
CA SER A 55 -2.45 15.06 -1.19
C SER A 55 -1.32 14.16 -1.69
N GLN A 56 -0.44 13.69 -0.79
CA GLN A 56 0.61 12.73 -1.10
C GLN A 56 0.11 11.29 -1.10
N PHE A 57 -0.79 10.96 -0.18
CA PHE A 57 -1.26 9.61 0.02
C PHE A 57 -2.20 9.14 -1.10
N LEU A 58 -3.10 10.00 -1.55
CA LEU A 58 -4.13 9.62 -2.52
C LEU A 58 -3.56 9.12 -3.87
N PRO A 59 -2.58 9.79 -4.51
CA PRO A 59 -1.95 9.26 -5.71
C PRO A 59 -1.37 7.86 -5.54
N LEU A 60 -0.78 7.58 -4.37
CA LEU A 60 -0.20 6.29 -4.05
C LEU A 60 -1.25 5.18 -4.00
N ILE A 61 -2.33 5.36 -3.24
CA ILE A 61 -3.39 4.35 -3.15
C ILE A 61 -4.15 4.17 -4.47
N VAL A 62 -4.33 5.23 -5.24
CA VAL A 62 -4.89 5.15 -6.60
C VAL A 62 -3.97 4.33 -7.51
N LYS A 63 -2.65 4.49 -7.41
CA LYS A 63 -1.70 3.69 -8.18
C LYS A 63 -1.77 2.21 -7.81
N ILE A 64 -1.86 1.88 -6.51
CA ILE A 64 -2.03 0.49 -6.04
C ILE A 64 -3.33 -0.08 -6.62
N TRP A 65 -4.46 0.61 -6.43
CA TRP A 65 -5.75 0.18 -6.96
C TRP A 65 -5.73 -0.05 -8.47
N LYS A 66 -5.21 0.94 -9.23
CA LYS A 66 -5.13 0.85 -10.69
C LYS A 66 -4.30 -0.36 -11.14
N THR A 67 -3.16 -0.58 -10.50
CA THR A 67 -2.30 -1.73 -10.83
C THR A 67 -3.04 -3.05 -10.67
N ILE A 68 -3.76 -3.23 -9.54
CA ILE A 68 -4.45 -4.48 -9.21
C ILE A 68 -5.70 -4.73 -10.07
N TYR A 69 -6.52 -3.69 -10.24
CA TYR A 69 -7.86 -3.85 -10.81
C TYR A 69 -7.98 -3.45 -12.28
N VAL A 70 -6.96 -2.79 -12.83
CA VAL A 70 -6.96 -2.33 -14.23
C VAL A 70 -5.78 -2.91 -15.00
N ASP A 71 -4.55 -2.65 -14.54
CA ASP A 71 -3.35 -2.97 -15.32
C ASP A 71 -3.13 -4.49 -15.39
N MET A 72 -3.12 -5.20 -14.25
CA MET A 72 -2.89 -6.64 -14.18
C MET A 72 -3.94 -7.49 -14.90
N PRO A 73 -5.25 -7.25 -14.76
CA PRO A 73 -6.26 -7.98 -15.51
C PRO A 73 -6.14 -7.79 -17.02
N ASN A 74 -5.81 -6.57 -17.48
CA ASN A 74 -5.62 -6.28 -18.89
C ASN A 74 -4.37 -7.01 -19.44
N ASP A 75 -3.26 -6.99 -18.70
CA ASP A 75 -2.06 -7.71 -19.10
C ASP A 75 -2.30 -9.22 -19.15
N ALA A 76 -3.02 -9.80 -18.20
CA ALA A 76 -3.38 -11.22 -18.17
C ALA A 76 -4.29 -11.61 -19.36
N ALA A 77 -5.19 -10.72 -19.78
CA ALA A 77 -6.06 -10.96 -20.93
C ALA A 77 -5.31 -10.95 -22.27
N ILE A 78 -4.22 -10.17 -22.38
CA ILE A 78 -3.40 -10.06 -23.58
C ILE A 78 -2.44 -11.25 -23.74
N ASP A 79 -1.91 -11.76 -22.63
CA ASP A 79 -0.79 -12.71 -22.66
C ASP A 79 -1.19 -14.17 -22.93
N GLY A 80 -2.44 -14.59 -22.72
CA GLY A 80 -2.85 -15.99 -22.89
C GLY A 80 -2.01 -16.98 -22.06
N ASP A 81 -2.23 -18.28 -22.25
CA ASP A 81 -1.65 -19.34 -21.38
C ASP A 81 -0.12 -19.54 -21.47
N ASN A 82 0.59 -18.89 -22.38
CA ASN A 82 1.97 -19.27 -22.73
C ASN A 82 3.04 -18.18 -22.56
N LYS A 83 2.75 -17.06 -21.90
CA LYS A 83 3.72 -15.96 -21.77
C LYS A 83 4.16 -15.69 -20.34
N ARG A 84 5.38 -15.18 -20.20
CA ARG A 84 5.91 -14.69 -18.93
C ARG A 84 4.97 -13.64 -18.38
N LYS A 85 4.51 -13.82 -17.16
CA LYS A 85 3.69 -12.84 -16.46
C LYS A 85 4.44 -11.52 -16.39
N LYS A 86 3.76 -10.45 -16.71
CA LYS A 86 4.32 -9.11 -16.57
C LYS A 86 4.53 -8.79 -15.10
N GLU A 87 5.74 -8.41 -14.76
CA GLU A 87 6.10 -7.98 -13.42
C GLU A 87 5.68 -6.52 -13.22
N HIS A 88 5.02 -6.25 -12.08
CA HIS A 88 4.62 -4.90 -11.70
C HIS A 88 5.40 -4.48 -10.46
N PHE A 89 6.23 -3.46 -10.61
CA PHE A 89 6.99 -2.86 -9.51
C PHE A 89 6.34 -1.55 -9.07
N ILE A 90 6.13 -1.40 -7.77
CA ILE A 90 5.68 -0.16 -7.14
C ILE A 90 6.72 0.22 -6.09
N LEU A 91 7.42 1.34 -6.35
CA LEU A 91 8.43 1.89 -5.46
C LEU A 91 7.81 3.01 -4.64
N MET A 92 8.07 3.00 -3.34
CA MET A 92 7.58 3.99 -2.39
C MET A 92 8.70 4.40 -1.46
N GLU A 93 8.90 5.70 -1.33
CA GLU A 93 9.83 6.30 -0.40
C GLU A 93 9.03 7.03 0.69
N GLN A 94 9.22 6.61 1.92
CA GLN A 94 8.57 7.17 3.12
C GLN A 94 7.07 7.46 2.93
N PRO A 95 6.25 6.48 2.52
CA PRO A 95 4.84 6.70 2.23
C PRO A 95 4.02 7.08 3.47
N GLU A 96 4.59 6.95 4.64
CA GLU A 96 4.00 7.33 5.93
C GLU A 96 4.09 8.82 6.25
N LEU A 97 4.89 9.61 5.54
CA LEU A 97 5.09 11.01 5.87
C LEU A 97 3.77 11.78 5.94
N HIS A 98 3.61 12.56 7.00
CA HIS A 98 2.41 13.36 7.28
C HIS A 98 1.11 12.57 7.46
N LEU A 99 1.18 11.24 7.54
CA LEU A 99 0.01 10.39 7.81
C LEU A 99 -0.18 10.14 9.30
N HIS A 100 -1.43 10.16 9.74
CA HIS A 100 -1.79 9.68 11.06
C HIS A 100 -1.45 8.19 11.20
N PRO A 101 -0.94 7.69 12.35
CA PRO A 101 -0.54 6.29 12.54
C PRO A 101 -1.59 5.26 12.12
N LYS A 102 -2.88 5.55 12.29
CA LYS A 102 -3.97 4.67 11.81
C LYS A 102 -4.01 4.52 10.29
N LEU A 103 -3.64 5.56 9.52
CA LEU A 103 -3.54 5.46 8.06
C LEU A 103 -2.28 4.72 7.64
N GLN A 104 -1.19 4.88 8.38
CA GLN A 104 0.04 4.10 8.18
C GLN A 104 -0.23 2.59 8.39
N GLU A 105 -0.94 2.22 9.47
CA GLU A 105 -1.38 0.85 9.71
C GLU A 105 -2.25 0.32 8.56
N LYS A 106 -3.21 1.11 8.09
CA LYS A 106 -4.07 0.74 6.95
C LYS A 106 -3.28 0.53 5.68
N LEU A 107 -2.28 1.37 5.42
CA LEU A 107 -1.39 1.19 4.28
C LEU A 107 -0.65 -0.15 4.37
N GLY A 108 -0.03 -0.46 5.52
CA GLY A 108 0.65 -1.74 5.72
C GLY A 108 -0.26 -2.95 5.48
N ARG A 109 -1.50 -2.90 5.95
CA ARG A 109 -2.52 -3.94 5.69
C ARG A 109 -2.83 -4.07 4.19
N VAL A 110 -3.05 -2.95 3.51
CA VAL A 110 -3.37 -2.96 2.07
C VAL A 110 -2.22 -3.52 1.25
N LEU A 111 -0.97 -3.19 1.58
CA LEU A 111 0.20 -3.76 0.91
C LEU A 111 0.25 -5.29 1.07
N ALA A 112 0.11 -5.77 2.30
CA ALA A 112 0.14 -7.19 2.62
C ALA A 112 -1.01 -7.97 1.95
N GLN A 113 -2.23 -7.44 2.02
CA GLN A 113 -3.42 -8.03 1.40
C GLN A 113 -3.31 -8.04 -0.13
N THR A 114 -2.71 -7.00 -0.72
CA THR A 114 -2.43 -6.94 -2.15
C THR A 114 -1.48 -8.05 -2.58
N VAL A 115 -0.37 -8.24 -1.86
CA VAL A 115 0.57 -9.32 -2.17
C VAL A 115 -0.11 -10.69 -2.08
N ARG A 116 -0.89 -10.94 -1.03
CA ARG A 116 -1.65 -12.19 -0.87
C ARG A 116 -2.62 -12.40 -2.03
N PHE A 117 -3.45 -11.40 -2.34
CA PHE A 117 -4.40 -11.47 -3.46
C PHE A 117 -3.69 -11.75 -4.80
N CYS A 118 -2.58 -11.08 -5.05
CA CYS A 118 -1.82 -11.27 -6.28
C CYS A 118 -1.18 -12.67 -6.35
N ASN A 119 -0.68 -13.19 -5.24
CA ASN A 119 -0.16 -14.55 -5.17
C ASN A 119 -1.25 -15.58 -5.49
N ASP A 120 -2.46 -15.44 -4.93
CA ASP A 120 -3.60 -16.31 -5.19
C ASP A 120 -4.04 -16.27 -6.66
N LYS A 121 -3.99 -15.10 -7.29
CA LYS A 121 -4.31 -14.91 -8.71
C LYS A 121 -3.13 -15.22 -9.63
N LYS A 122 -1.98 -15.56 -9.07
CA LYS A 122 -0.72 -15.74 -9.79
C LYS A 122 -0.27 -14.50 -10.57
N TYR A 123 -0.59 -13.31 -10.12
CA TYR A 123 -0.02 -12.05 -10.61
C TYR A 123 1.35 -11.82 -9.96
N ASP A 124 2.25 -11.12 -10.66
CA ASP A 124 3.57 -10.75 -10.13
C ASP A 124 3.57 -9.25 -9.79
N VAL A 125 3.32 -8.95 -8.52
CA VAL A 125 3.45 -7.60 -7.97
C VAL A 125 4.56 -7.57 -6.91
N ARG A 126 5.39 -6.55 -6.96
CA ARG A 126 6.45 -6.33 -5.99
C ARG A 126 6.42 -4.88 -5.52
N PHE A 127 6.34 -4.72 -4.21
CA PHE A 127 6.49 -3.45 -3.54
C PHE A 127 7.92 -3.31 -3.02
N LEU A 128 8.57 -2.20 -3.35
CA LEU A 128 9.82 -1.79 -2.72
C LEU A 128 9.49 -0.54 -1.90
N VAL A 129 9.53 -0.67 -0.58
CA VAL A 129 9.08 0.37 0.35
C VAL A 129 10.23 0.75 1.27
N GLU A 130 10.66 2.00 1.21
CA GLU A 130 11.48 2.61 2.23
C GLU A 130 10.57 3.24 3.29
N THR A 131 10.73 2.86 4.56
CA THR A 131 9.87 3.34 5.63
C THR A 131 10.55 3.33 6.99
N HIS A 132 10.17 4.28 7.84
CA HIS A 132 10.50 4.34 9.26
C HIS A 132 9.26 4.10 10.15
N SER A 133 8.16 3.60 9.57
CA SER A 133 6.91 3.41 10.29
C SER A 133 6.79 2.04 10.95
N GLU A 134 6.86 2.01 12.28
CA GLU A 134 6.48 0.81 13.05
C GLU A 134 5.05 0.35 12.76
N ALA A 135 4.14 1.28 12.52
CA ALA A 135 2.75 0.97 12.23
C ALA A 135 2.59 0.16 10.94
N ILE A 136 3.35 0.48 9.89
CA ILE A 136 3.37 -0.29 8.64
C ILE A 136 3.94 -1.69 8.90
N ILE A 137 5.09 -1.78 9.56
CA ILE A 137 5.78 -3.05 9.86
C ILE A 137 4.90 -3.96 10.71
N ASN A 138 4.33 -3.43 11.81
CA ASN A 138 3.45 -4.20 12.69
C ASN A 138 2.16 -4.66 11.99
N ALA A 139 1.62 -3.85 11.08
CA ALA A 139 0.44 -4.22 10.28
C ALA A 139 0.73 -5.41 9.35
N ILE A 140 1.90 -5.44 8.72
CA ILE A 140 2.33 -6.58 7.89
C ILE A 140 2.47 -7.85 8.74
N GLY A 141 3.11 -7.76 9.92
CA GLY A 141 3.21 -8.88 10.85
C GLY A 141 1.83 -9.41 11.28
N SER A 142 0.87 -8.51 11.53
CA SER A 142 -0.52 -8.90 11.84
C SER A 142 -1.20 -9.63 10.68
N GLU A 143 -0.96 -9.25 9.43
CA GLU A 143 -1.52 -9.92 8.26
C GLU A 143 -0.92 -11.32 8.06
N ILE A 144 0.34 -11.53 8.44
CA ILE A 144 0.97 -12.86 8.48
C ILE A 144 0.28 -13.73 9.54
N ALA A 145 0.17 -13.22 10.78
CA ALA A 145 -0.36 -13.96 11.91
C ALA A 145 -1.83 -14.35 11.75
N VAL A 146 -2.67 -13.45 11.24
CA VAL A 146 -4.13 -13.57 11.27
C VAL A 146 -4.70 -13.98 9.90
N ASN A 147 -4.17 -13.41 8.83
CA ASN A 147 -4.75 -13.53 7.49
C ASN A 147 -3.94 -14.41 6.54
N GLY A 148 -2.88 -15.06 7.03
CA GLY A 148 -2.15 -16.09 6.29
C GLY A 148 -1.29 -15.56 5.14
N LEU A 149 -0.81 -14.31 5.22
CA LEU A 149 0.24 -13.87 4.30
C LEU A 149 1.50 -14.74 4.55
N ASN A 150 2.05 -15.32 3.49
CA ASN A 150 3.29 -16.08 3.62
C ASN A 150 4.45 -15.16 4.05
N PRO A 151 5.11 -15.42 5.20
CA PRO A 151 6.24 -14.60 5.66
C PRO A 151 7.39 -14.54 4.63
N ASP A 152 7.59 -15.56 3.82
CA ASP A 152 8.60 -15.58 2.75
C ASP A 152 8.30 -14.59 1.61
N SER A 153 7.08 -14.06 1.55
CA SER A 153 6.73 -12.98 0.62
C SER A 153 7.22 -11.60 1.07
N VAL A 154 7.81 -11.50 2.27
CA VAL A 154 8.28 -10.23 2.84
C VAL A 154 9.76 -10.31 3.16
N ASN A 155 10.54 -9.36 2.64
CA ASN A 155 11.93 -9.19 2.98
C ASN A 155 12.13 -7.81 3.61
N ILE A 156 12.85 -7.76 4.73
CA ILE A 156 13.20 -6.50 5.40
C ILE A 156 14.71 -6.36 5.36
N LEU A 157 15.16 -5.24 4.82
CA LEU A 157 16.57 -4.88 4.77
C LEU A 157 16.80 -3.66 5.67
N LEU A 158 17.72 -3.79 6.61
CA LEU A 158 18.09 -2.75 7.56
C LEU A 158 19.41 -2.15 7.09
N PHE A 159 19.42 -0.86 6.82
CA PHE A 159 20.61 -0.13 6.42
C PHE A 159 21.18 0.60 7.63
N ASN A 160 22.35 0.16 8.10
CA ASN A 160 23.03 0.75 9.24
C ASN A 160 23.97 1.87 8.80
N ALA A 161 24.09 2.91 9.63
CA ALA A 161 25.13 3.90 9.41
C ALA A 161 26.52 3.21 9.52
N LYS A 162 27.43 3.57 8.60
CA LYS A 162 28.78 3.03 8.60
C LYS A 162 29.52 3.53 9.85
N SER A 163 29.73 2.67 10.85
CA SER A 163 30.61 2.93 11.99
C SER A 163 31.88 2.12 11.87
N GLU A 164 33.00 2.65 12.37
CA GLU A 164 34.27 1.91 12.43
C GLU A 164 34.05 0.60 13.19
N GLY A 165 34.37 -0.54 12.54
CA GLY A 165 34.24 -1.88 13.12
C GLY A 165 32.97 -2.66 12.78
N MET A 166 32.07 -2.15 11.95
CA MET A 166 30.93 -2.93 11.45
C MET A 166 31.30 -3.74 10.21
N ASP A 167 31.15 -5.06 10.29
CA ASP A 167 31.39 -5.98 9.17
C ASP A 167 30.28 -5.95 8.12
N LYS A 168 29.07 -5.47 8.47
CA LYS A 168 27.89 -5.47 7.59
C LYS A 168 27.19 -4.13 7.59
N TYR A 169 27.07 -3.57 6.41
CA TYR A 169 26.31 -2.35 6.13
C TYR A 169 24.80 -2.59 6.01
N VAL A 170 24.40 -3.80 5.58
CA VAL A 170 23.00 -4.20 5.39
C VAL A 170 22.75 -5.49 6.19
N GLU A 171 21.72 -5.47 7.01
CA GLU A 171 21.24 -6.64 7.74
C GLU A 171 19.86 -7.03 7.27
N LYS A 172 19.50 -8.31 7.42
CA LYS A 172 18.19 -8.83 7.07
C LYS A 172 17.40 -9.18 8.32
N ALA A 173 16.22 -8.57 8.46
CA ALA A 173 15.18 -9.00 9.38
C ALA A 173 14.09 -9.77 8.61
N TYR A 174 13.28 -10.55 9.32
CA TYR A 174 12.22 -11.37 8.73
C TYR A 174 11.10 -11.61 9.73
N TYR A 175 9.95 -12.05 9.25
CA TYR A 175 8.84 -12.44 10.11
C TYR A 175 8.83 -13.94 10.38
N SER A 176 8.48 -14.32 11.62
CA SER A 176 8.11 -15.69 11.95
C SER A 176 6.73 -16.02 11.34
N LYS A 177 6.33 -17.29 11.37
CA LYS A 177 5.00 -17.74 10.95
C LYS A 177 3.87 -17.13 11.78
N ASP A 178 4.16 -16.72 13.00
CA ASP A 178 3.23 -16.07 13.91
C ASP A 178 3.25 -14.53 13.77
N GLY A 179 3.92 -14.01 12.75
CA GLY A 179 3.98 -12.57 12.46
C GLY A 179 4.92 -11.76 13.36
N TYR A 180 5.73 -12.41 14.18
CA TYR A 180 6.74 -11.73 15.01
C TYR A 180 7.95 -11.36 14.17
N LEU A 181 8.44 -10.14 14.38
CA LEU A 181 9.65 -9.66 13.73
C LEU A 181 10.89 -10.26 14.40
N MET A 182 11.71 -10.92 13.61
CA MET A 182 12.92 -11.62 14.02
C MET A 182 14.16 -10.91 13.50
N ASN A 183 15.27 -11.02 14.25
CA ASN A 183 16.53 -10.37 13.92
C ASN A 183 16.42 -8.84 13.77
N TRP A 184 15.58 -8.25 14.63
CA TRP A 184 15.37 -6.80 14.66
C TRP A 184 16.28 -6.17 15.72
N PRO A 185 17.14 -5.19 15.37
CA PRO A 185 18.01 -4.54 16.33
C PRO A 185 17.23 -3.73 17.37
N ILE A 186 17.62 -3.83 18.63
CA ILE A 186 17.04 -3.02 19.70
C ILE A 186 17.32 -1.54 19.41
N GLY A 187 16.29 -0.70 19.46
CA GLY A 187 16.41 0.75 19.26
C GLY A 187 16.52 1.20 17.80
N PHE A 188 16.30 0.32 16.82
CA PHE A 188 16.40 0.69 15.40
C PHE A 188 15.39 1.76 14.95
N MET A 189 14.25 1.89 15.64
CA MET A 189 13.20 2.90 15.38
C MET A 189 12.91 3.80 16.61
N SER A 190 13.81 3.85 17.55
CA SER A 190 13.66 4.70 18.74
C SER A 190 14.18 6.10 18.51
#